data_13ace6905309aaa82e9ad73bd94f5bdb
#
_entry.id   13ace6905309aaa82e9ad73bd94f5bdb
#
_cell.length_a   1.000
_cell.length_b   1.000
_cell.length_c   1.000
_cell.angle_alpha   90.00
_cell.angle_beta   90.00
_cell.angle_gamma   90.00
#
_symmetry.space_group_name_H-M   'P 1'
#
loop_
_entity.id
_entity.type
_entity.pdbx_description
1 polymer ?
#
loop_
_entity_poly.entity_id
_entity_poly.type
_entity_poly.pdbx_seq_one_letter_code
_entity_poly.pdbx_strand_id
1 'polypeptide(L)'
;MVKKIPETITEEEFIKLLRAVKMKHHRIAFILGFYACMRINEIVKLKPEHIDRGQRLIRIKSGKGGKDRNIPIPKQAVKGLSHIPVKCGVRALQIAFKRYSKRSLNKDLHFHQLRHSGATHYLNKKKWGTRQIQQLLGHSKIQTTEIYTHVTPQDLIDKMWDE
;
A
#
# COMPACT_ATOMS: atom_id res chain seq x y z
N MET A 1 -8.74 -19.44 -21.52
CA MET A 1 -9.15 -19.06 -20.15
C MET A 1 -9.23 -17.55 -20.04
N VAL A 2 -10.39 -17.02 -19.74
CA VAL A 2 -10.51 -15.60 -19.43
C VAL A 2 -9.85 -15.36 -18.06
N LYS A 3 -8.76 -14.57 -18.01
CA LYS A 3 -8.16 -14.15 -16.73
C LYS A 3 -9.22 -13.35 -15.97
N LYS A 4 -9.69 -13.91 -14.87
CA LYS A 4 -10.63 -13.21 -13.98
C LYS A 4 -9.93 -11.94 -13.47
N ILE A 5 -10.50 -10.79 -13.77
CA ILE A 5 -9.99 -9.50 -13.26
C ILE A 5 -10.08 -9.56 -11.73
N PRO A 6 -8.99 -9.27 -11.00
CA PRO A 6 -9.04 -9.27 -9.54
C PRO A 6 -10.10 -8.30 -9.03
N GLU A 7 -10.89 -8.73 -8.07
CA GLU A 7 -11.86 -7.85 -7.42
C GLU A 7 -11.13 -6.74 -6.66
N THR A 8 -11.54 -5.51 -6.86
CA THR A 8 -11.02 -4.34 -6.16
C THR A 8 -12.12 -3.70 -5.32
N ILE A 9 -11.70 -2.93 -4.33
CA ILE A 9 -12.61 -2.10 -3.54
C ILE A 9 -12.32 -0.62 -3.78
N THR A 10 -13.35 0.19 -3.69
CA THR A 10 -13.23 1.64 -3.75
C THR A 10 -12.68 2.20 -2.44
N GLU A 11 -12.25 3.46 -2.44
CA GLU A 11 -11.81 4.14 -1.22
C GLU A 11 -12.95 4.23 -0.19
N GLU A 12 -14.17 4.47 -0.63
CA GLU A 12 -15.36 4.52 0.23
C GLU A 12 -15.60 3.17 0.91
N GLU A 13 -15.51 2.08 0.17
CA GLU A 13 -15.60 0.73 0.73
C GLU A 13 -14.45 0.45 1.71
N PHE A 14 -13.24 0.88 1.38
CA PHE A 14 -12.09 0.74 2.28
C PHE A 14 -12.28 1.52 3.58
N ILE A 15 -12.75 2.75 3.52
CA ILE A 15 -13.06 3.54 4.71
C ILE A 15 -14.14 2.87 5.56
N LYS A 16 -15.17 2.31 4.93
CA LYS A 16 -16.21 1.53 5.62
C LYS A 16 -15.60 0.34 6.36
N LEU A 17 -14.72 -0.40 5.71
CA LEU A 17 -14.01 -1.53 6.34
C LEU A 17 -13.17 -1.05 7.52
N LEU A 18 -12.40 0.02 7.38
CA LEU A 18 -11.55 0.56 8.44
C LEU A 18 -12.31 0.95 9.69
N ARG A 19 -13.55 1.44 9.56
CA ARG A 19 -14.39 1.78 10.72
C ARG A 19 -14.69 0.58 11.60
N ALA A 20 -14.72 -0.62 11.05
CA ALA A 20 -14.95 -1.86 11.77
C ALA A 20 -13.67 -2.41 12.44
N VAL A 21 -12.50 -1.92 12.04
CA VAL A 21 -11.21 -2.43 12.54
C VAL A 21 -10.86 -1.78 13.87
N LYS A 22 -10.89 -2.56 14.94
CA LYS A 22 -10.63 -2.09 16.31
C LYS A 22 -9.14 -2.12 16.67
N MET A 23 -8.41 -3.12 16.21
CA MET A 23 -6.99 -3.29 16.54
C MET A 23 -6.13 -2.32 15.74
N LYS A 24 -5.43 -1.45 16.45
CA LYS A 24 -4.63 -0.36 15.84
C LYS A 24 -3.54 -0.87 14.89
N HIS A 25 -2.89 -1.99 15.22
CA HIS A 25 -1.86 -2.56 14.35
C HIS A 25 -2.46 -3.21 13.07
N HIS A 26 -3.66 -3.76 13.10
CA HIS A 26 -4.37 -4.18 11.88
C HIS A 26 -4.75 -2.96 11.03
N ARG A 27 -5.24 -1.93 11.67
CA ARG A 27 -5.67 -0.71 11.00
C ARG A 27 -4.54 -0.06 10.22
N ILE A 28 -3.38 0.14 10.84
CA ILE A 28 -2.21 0.70 10.14
C ILE A 28 -1.72 -0.21 9.01
N ALA A 29 -1.72 -1.53 9.22
CA ALA A 29 -1.33 -2.47 8.18
C ALA A 29 -2.25 -2.38 6.95
N PHE A 30 -3.54 -2.28 7.14
CA PHE A 30 -4.50 -2.12 6.03
C PHE A 30 -4.34 -0.78 5.32
N ILE A 31 -4.13 0.29 6.06
CA ILE A 31 -3.85 1.63 5.51
C ILE A 31 -2.61 1.61 4.62
N LEU A 32 -1.53 0.98 5.08
CA LEU A 32 -0.30 0.84 4.29
C LEU A 32 -0.50 -0.04 3.05
N GLY A 33 -1.32 -1.08 3.15
CA GLY A 33 -1.67 -1.93 2.02
C GLY A 33 -2.41 -1.19 0.92
N PHE A 34 -3.37 -0.34 1.29
CA PHE A 34 -4.17 0.43 0.34
C PHE A 34 -3.44 1.70 -0.15
N TYR A 35 -3.10 2.62 0.75
CA TYR A 35 -2.58 3.94 0.38
C TYR A 35 -1.09 3.97 0.02
N ALA A 36 -0.28 3.10 0.60
CA ALA A 36 1.14 2.97 0.25
C ALA A 36 1.40 1.81 -0.72
N CYS A 37 0.38 1.05 -1.06
CA CYS A 37 0.46 -0.11 -1.96
C CYS A 37 1.56 -1.11 -1.56
N MET A 38 1.81 -1.27 -0.28
CA MET A 38 2.82 -2.19 0.25
C MET A 38 2.37 -3.65 0.17
N ARG A 39 3.33 -4.55 -0.04
CA ARG A 39 3.09 -5.98 0.10
C ARG A 39 2.98 -6.36 1.57
N ILE A 40 2.19 -7.39 1.85
CA ILE A 40 1.97 -7.84 3.24
C ILE A 40 3.29 -8.19 3.96
N ASN A 41 4.23 -8.85 3.28
CA ASN A 41 5.54 -9.17 3.84
C ASN A 41 6.36 -7.92 4.17
N GLU A 42 6.28 -6.89 3.35
CA GLU A 42 6.93 -5.61 3.60
C GLU A 42 6.35 -4.92 4.85
N ILE A 43 5.04 -4.96 5.01
CA ILE A 43 4.34 -4.38 6.16
C ILE A 43 4.73 -5.09 7.46
N VAL A 44 4.73 -6.43 7.45
CA VAL A 44 5.06 -7.23 8.64
C VAL A 44 6.52 -7.04 9.06
N LYS A 45 7.42 -6.82 8.11
CA LYS A 45 8.86 -6.58 8.35
C LYS A 45 9.19 -5.12 8.67
N LEU A 46 8.24 -4.21 8.55
CA LEU A 46 8.47 -2.79 8.75
C LEU A 46 8.81 -2.50 10.22
N LYS A 47 9.90 -1.76 10.42
CA LYS A 47 10.37 -1.31 11.74
C LYS A 47 10.33 0.21 11.84
N PRO A 48 10.26 0.79 13.05
CA PRO A 48 10.28 2.24 13.23
C PRO A 48 11.49 2.93 12.57
N GLU A 49 12.66 2.29 12.56
CA GLU A 49 13.90 2.80 11.95
C GLU A 49 13.81 2.97 10.42
N HIS A 50 12.86 2.30 9.76
CA HIS A 50 12.62 2.42 8.32
C HIS A 50 11.72 3.62 7.97
N ILE A 51 11.18 4.30 8.97
CA ILE A 51 10.22 5.39 8.79
C ILE A 51 10.92 6.72 9.02
N ASP A 52 11.06 7.50 7.97
CA ASP A 52 11.62 8.85 8.03
C ASP A 52 10.47 9.87 7.98
N ARG A 53 10.05 10.34 9.15
CA ARG A 53 8.95 11.30 9.26
C ARG A 53 9.33 12.68 8.72
N GLY A 54 10.59 13.06 8.85
CA GLY A 54 11.09 14.35 8.37
C GLY A 54 11.04 14.43 6.85
N GLN A 55 11.48 13.39 6.17
CA GLN A 55 11.44 13.28 4.71
C GLN A 55 10.11 12.71 4.20
N ARG A 56 9.21 12.27 5.06
CA ARG A 56 7.93 11.63 4.71
C ARG A 56 8.09 10.38 3.86
N LEU A 57 9.08 9.57 4.18
CA LEU A 57 9.43 8.36 3.44
C LEU A 57 9.40 7.11 4.32
N ILE A 58 9.02 6.01 3.70
CA ILE A 58 9.21 4.66 4.22
C ILE A 58 10.26 3.98 3.35
N ARG A 59 11.32 3.47 3.98
CA ARG A 59 12.39 2.74 3.31
C ARG A 59 12.06 1.25 3.29
N ILE A 60 11.79 0.73 2.10
CA ILE A 60 11.51 -0.69 1.91
C ILE A 60 12.82 -1.38 1.51
N LYS A 61 13.26 -2.29 2.36
CA LYS A 61 14.36 -3.19 2.03
C LYS A 61 13.79 -4.44 1.37
N SER A 62 14.16 -4.65 0.11
CA SER A 62 13.78 -5.85 -0.61
C SER A 62 14.68 -7.01 -0.22
N GLY A 63 14.08 -8.19 -0.03
CA GLY A 63 14.82 -9.43 0.10
C GLY A 63 15.49 -9.84 -1.21
N LYS A 64 15.87 -11.11 -1.35
CA LYS A 64 16.61 -11.68 -2.50
C LYS A 64 16.14 -11.15 -3.85
N GLY A 65 17.05 -10.53 -4.62
CA GLY A 65 16.86 -10.11 -5.99
C GLY A 65 15.99 -8.86 -6.21
N GLY A 66 15.51 -8.24 -5.15
CA GLY A 66 14.76 -6.99 -5.23
C GLY A 66 15.66 -5.78 -4.96
N LYS A 67 15.27 -4.64 -5.52
CA LYS A 67 15.90 -3.35 -5.20
C LYS A 67 15.20 -2.71 -4.01
N ASP A 68 15.99 -2.11 -3.11
CA ASP A 68 15.45 -1.23 -2.07
C ASP A 68 14.73 -0.05 -2.73
N ARG A 69 13.64 0.38 -2.15
CA ARG A 69 12.88 1.54 -2.63
C ARG A 69 12.36 2.38 -1.49
N ASN A 70 12.17 3.64 -1.78
CA ASN A 70 11.52 4.58 -0.88
C ASN A 70 10.11 4.87 -1.37
N ILE A 71 9.15 4.78 -0.48
CA ILE A 71 7.77 5.15 -0.78
C ILE A 71 7.32 6.29 0.14
N PRO A 72 6.45 7.19 -0.35
CA PRO A 72 5.95 8.27 0.49
C PRO A 72 5.06 7.73 1.61
N ILE A 73 5.10 8.39 2.76
CA ILE A 73 4.14 8.12 3.85
C ILE A 73 2.79 8.72 3.45
N PRO A 74 1.73 7.92 3.29
CA PRO A 74 0.40 8.47 3.04
C PRO A 74 -0.08 9.30 4.25
N LYS A 75 -0.80 10.39 3.98
CA LYS A 75 -1.39 11.23 5.05
C LYS A 75 -2.20 10.39 6.04
N GLN A 76 -2.96 9.45 5.52
CA GLN A 76 -3.82 8.56 6.30
C GLN A 76 -3.05 7.64 7.25
N ALA A 77 -1.78 7.38 6.97
CA ALA A 77 -0.92 6.50 7.80
C ALA A 77 -0.26 7.23 8.97
N VAL A 78 -0.09 8.55 8.90
CA VAL A 78 0.75 9.33 9.83
C VAL A 78 0.46 9.03 11.30
N LYS A 79 -0.82 9.07 11.68
CA LYS A 79 -1.24 8.81 13.07
C LYS A 79 -1.02 7.35 13.51
N GLY A 80 -1.13 6.42 12.57
CA GLY A 80 -1.00 5.00 12.85
C GLY A 80 0.43 4.49 12.93
N LEU A 81 1.40 5.24 12.42
CA LEU A 81 2.81 4.81 12.38
C LEU A 81 3.42 4.55 13.76
N SER A 82 2.87 5.12 14.83
CA SER A 82 3.27 4.84 16.21
C SER A 82 2.99 3.39 16.63
N HIS A 83 2.15 2.67 15.88
CA HIS A 83 1.84 1.26 16.13
C HIS A 83 2.71 0.29 15.31
N ILE A 84 3.70 0.78 14.62
CA ILE A 84 4.73 -0.05 13.99
C ILE A 84 5.79 -0.40 15.05
N PRO A 85 6.27 -1.66 15.11
CA PRO A 85 5.99 -2.79 14.20
C PRO A 85 4.60 -3.41 14.41
N VAL A 86 4.06 -4.00 13.37
CA VAL A 86 2.81 -4.75 13.43
C VAL A 86 3.00 -6.01 14.28
N LYS A 87 2.17 -6.17 15.30
CA LYS A 87 2.33 -7.25 16.31
C LYS A 87 1.67 -8.57 15.89
N CYS A 88 1.73 -8.92 14.63
CA CYS A 88 1.24 -10.19 14.12
C CYS A 88 1.99 -10.59 12.85
N GLY A 89 1.95 -11.89 12.54
CA GLY A 89 2.55 -12.42 11.32
C GLY A 89 1.65 -12.27 10.10
N VAL A 90 2.20 -12.64 8.94
CA VAL A 90 1.51 -12.55 7.64
C VAL A 90 0.18 -13.31 7.65
N ARG A 91 0.17 -14.55 8.14
CA ARG A 91 -1.04 -15.39 8.14
C ARG A 91 -2.16 -14.77 9.00
N ALA A 92 -1.82 -14.28 10.18
CA ALA A 92 -2.80 -13.64 11.06
C ALA A 92 -3.39 -12.39 10.43
N LEU A 93 -2.57 -11.59 9.73
CA LEU A 93 -3.00 -10.39 9.05
C LEU A 93 -3.89 -10.71 7.84
N GLN A 94 -3.58 -11.76 7.09
CA GLN A 94 -4.43 -12.25 6.00
C GLN A 94 -5.81 -12.69 6.49
N ILE A 95 -5.84 -13.47 7.58
CA ILE A 95 -7.10 -13.95 8.19
C ILE A 95 -7.92 -12.77 8.70
N ALA A 96 -7.28 -11.82 9.37
CA ALA A 96 -7.96 -10.62 9.87
C ALA A 96 -8.59 -9.81 8.74
N PHE A 97 -7.84 -9.55 7.68
CA PHE A 97 -8.35 -8.79 6.54
C PHE A 97 -9.53 -9.49 5.87
N LYS A 98 -9.42 -10.79 5.62
CA LYS A 98 -10.51 -11.60 5.04
C LYS A 98 -11.78 -11.53 5.89
N ARG A 99 -11.64 -11.62 7.20
CA ARG A 99 -12.77 -11.52 8.15
C ARG A 99 -13.42 -10.13 8.09
N TYR A 100 -12.64 -9.06 8.10
CA TYR A 100 -13.17 -7.69 8.04
C TYR A 100 -13.83 -7.40 6.69
N SER A 101 -13.25 -7.84 5.58
CA SER A 101 -13.86 -7.66 4.26
C SER A 101 -15.20 -8.38 4.14
N LYS A 102 -15.29 -9.60 4.66
CA LYS A 102 -16.53 -10.37 4.67
C LYS A 102 -17.61 -9.69 5.52
N ARG A 103 -17.27 -9.26 6.72
CA ARG A 103 -18.22 -8.62 7.64
C ARG A 103 -18.69 -7.25 7.18
N SER A 104 -17.77 -6.42 6.70
CA SER A 104 -18.06 -5.02 6.40
C SER A 104 -18.59 -4.79 5.00
N LEU A 105 -18.17 -5.62 4.05
CA LEU A 105 -18.43 -5.42 2.62
C LEU A 105 -19.18 -6.60 1.99
N ASN A 106 -19.36 -7.69 2.72
CA ASN A 106 -19.85 -8.96 2.18
C ASN A 106 -19.03 -9.45 0.97
N LYS A 107 -17.72 -9.21 1.03
CA LYS A 107 -16.76 -9.61 -0.01
C LYS A 107 -15.68 -10.50 0.59
N ASP A 108 -15.36 -11.59 -0.09
CA ASP A 108 -14.29 -12.49 0.30
C ASP A 108 -12.98 -12.07 -0.38
N LEU A 109 -12.23 -11.19 0.26
CA LEU A 109 -11.04 -10.57 -0.30
C LEU A 109 -9.77 -11.06 0.38
N HIS A 110 -8.70 -11.14 -0.40
CA HIS A 110 -7.35 -11.39 0.07
C HIS A 110 -6.60 -10.08 0.29
N PHE A 111 -5.62 -10.08 1.19
CA PHE A 111 -4.86 -8.88 1.53
C PHE A 111 -4.21 -8.22 0.30
N HIS A 112 -3.69 -9.02 -0.63
CA HIS A 112 -3.06 -8.50 -1.85
C HIS A 112 -4.01 -7.62 -2.69
N GLN A 113 -5.31 -7.83 -2.58
CA GLN A 113 -6.31 -7.01 -3.26
C GLN A 113 -6.38 -5.57 -2.73
N LEU A 114 -5.90 -5.31 -1.50
CA LEU A 114 -5.72 -3.93 -1.00
C LEU A 114 -4.70 -3.17 -1.84
N ARG A 115 -3.55 -3.77 -2.07
CA ARG A 115 -2.51 -3.18 -2.90
C ARG A 115 -3.01 -2.92 -4.33
N HIS A 116 -3.73 -3.86 -4.88
CA HIS A 116 -4.33 -3.74 -6.21
C HIS A 116 -5.40 -2.64 -6.26
N SER A 117 -6.23 -2.57 -5.24
CA SER A 117 -7.25 -1.53 -5.08
C SER A 117 -6.63 -0.14 -4.93
N GLY A 118 -5.55 -0.02 -4.16
CA GLY A 118 -4.82 1.24 -4.00
C GLY A 118 -4.22 1.72 -5.32
N ALA A 119 -3.56 0.84 -6.06
CA ALA A 119 -3.03 1.17 -7.39
C ALA A 119 -4.13 1.63 -8.35
N THR A 120 -5.26 0.94 -8.36
CA THR A 120 -6.43 1.31 -9.17
C THR A 120 -7.01 2.67 -8.76
N HIS A 121 -7.06 2.94 -7.45
CA HIS A 121 -7.50 4.23 -6.91
C HIS A 121 -6.62 5.38 -7.43
N TYR A 122 -5.30 5.25 -7.34
CA TYR A 122 -4.39 6.28 -7.84
C TYR A 122 -4.50 6.47 -9.36
N LEU A 123 -4.64 5.38 -10.10
CA LEU A 123 -4.78 5.46 -11.55
C LEU A 123 -6.08 6.15 -11.97
N ASN A 124 -7.20 5.72 -11.42
CA ASN A 124 -8.53 6.10 -11.89
C ASN A 124 -9.06 7.37 -11.23
N LYS A 125 -8.89 7.52 -9.93
CA LYS A 125 -9.44 8.66 -9.16
C LYS A 125 -8.45 9.80 -9.04
N LYS A 126 -7.19 9.50 -8.79
CA LYS A 126 -6.13 10.49 -8.62
C LYS A 126 -5.40 10.84 -9.91
N LYS A 127 -5.68 10.12 -10.99
CA LYS A 127 -5.10 10.36 -12.32
C LYS A 127 -3.57 10.32 -12.35
N TRP A 128 -2.98 9.46 -11.53
CA TRP A 128 -1.54 9.26 -11.55
C TRP A 128 -1.10 8.59 -12.85
N GLY A 129 0.05 8.98 -13.37
CA GLY A 129 0.67 8.32 -14.52
C GLY A 129 1.11 6.88 -14.20
N THR A 130 1.10 6.03 -15.20
CA THR A 130 1.49 4.62 -15.05
C THR A 130 2.88 4.46 -14.43
N ARG A 131 3.83 5.33 -14.78
CA ARG A 131 5.20 5.28 -14.21
C ARG A 131 5.24 5.56 -12.71
N GLN A 132 4.45 6.52 -12.25
CA GLN A 132 4.35 6.85 -10.83
C GLN A 132 3.79 5.67 -10.03
N ILE A 133 2.80 5.00 -10.58
CA ILE A 133 2.22 3.80 -9.96
C ILE A 133 3.23 2.65 -9.98
N GLN A 134 3.93 2.42 -11.08
CA GLN A 134 4.97 1.40 -11.16
C GLN A 134 6.08 1.62 -10.13
N GLN A 135 6.50 2.86 -9.93
CA GLN A 135 7.50 3.21 -8.93
C GLN A 135 6.99 2.98 -7.51
N LEU A 136 5.75 3.37 -7.21
CA LEU A 136 5.12 3.10 -5.92
C LEU A 136 5.05 1.59 -5.64
N LEU A 137 4.70 0.79 -6.65
CA LEU A 137 4.61 -0.66 -6.55
C LEU A 137 5.98 -1.36 -6.49
N GLY A 138 7.05 -0.69 -6.91
CA GLY A 138 8.39 -1.27 -6.93
C GLY A 138 8.57 -2.33 -8.00
N HIS A 139 7.95 -2.17 -9.15
CA HIS A 139 8.14 -3.05 -10.30
C HIS A 139 9.55 -2.87 -10.88
N SER A 140 10.40 -3.89 -10.77
CA SER A 140 11.80 -3.85 -11.19
C SER A 140 12.01 -3.99 -12.70
N LYS A 141 10.99 -4.38 -13.45
CA LYS A 141 11.08 -4.57 -14.91
C LYS A 141 10.42 -3.42 -15.64
N ILE A 142 11.20 -2.41 -15.94
CA ILE A 142 10.85 -1.45 -16.97
C ILE A 142 11.47 -1.96 -18.28
N GLN A 143 10.66 -2.63 -19.08
CA GLN A 143 11.05 -3.00 -20.44
C GLN A 143 10.74 -1.85 -21.37
N THR A 144 11.55 -0.81 -21.38
CA THR A 144 11.57 0.12 -22.53
C THR A 144 12.76 1.05 -22.47
N THR A 145 13.42 1.16 -23.60
CA THR A 145 14.52 2.07 -23.95
C THR A 145 14.03 3.51 -24.21
N GLU A 146 12.89 3.91 -23.72
CA GLU A 146 12.40 5.27 -23.95
C GLU A 146 12.91 6.27 -22.89
N ILE A 147 13.12 7.50 -23.34
CA ILE A 147 13.60 8.66 -22.58
C ILE A 147 12.82 8.78 -21.25
N TYR A 148 13.50 8.46 -20.15
CA TYR A 148 12.90 8.46 -18.82
C TYR A 148 12.80 9.86 -18.24
N THR A 149 11.58 10.31 -18.00
CA THR A 149 11.33 11.25 -16.92
C THR A 149 11.46 10.46 -15.62
N HIS A 150 12.54 10.72 -14.88
CA HIS A 150 12.71 10.12 -13.56
C HIS A 150 11.61 10.63 -12.63
N VAL A 151 10.78 9.72 -12.13
CA VAL A 151 9.88 10.02 -11.02
C VAL A 151 10.71 9.90 -9.74
N THR A 152 10.92 11.01 -9.07
CA THR A 152 11.64 11.03 -7.80
C THR A 152 10.70 10.67 -6.64
N PRO A 153 11.21 10.22 -5.48
CA PRO A 153 10.38 10.08 -4.28
C PRO A 153 9.66 11.38 -3.91
N GLN A 154 10.28 12.53 -4.17
CA GLN A 154 9.66 13.84 -3.91
C GLN A 154 8.41 14.05 -4.76
N ASP A 155 8.44 13.68 -6.04
CA ASP A 155 7.25 13.79 -6.93
C ASP A 155 6.06 12.99 -6.39
N LEU A 156 6.32 11.81 -5.82
CA LEU A 156 5.28 10.98 -5.21
C LEU A 156 4.75 11.58 -3.90
N ILE A 157 5.64 12.16 -3.09
CA ILE A 157 5.26 12.86 -1.85
C ILE A 157 4.35 14.03 -2.20
N ASP A 158 4.76 14.87 -3.12
CA ASP A 158 4.02 16.05 -3.52
C ASP A 158 2.62 15.65 -4.01
N LYS A 159 2.53 14.65 -4.87
CA LYS A 159 1.23 14.14 -5.32
C LYS A 159 0.35 13.57 -4.22
N MET A 160 0.92 12.93 -3.22
CA MET A 160 0.14 12.39 -2.10
C MET A 160 -0.31 13.46 -1.10
N TRP A 161 0.47 14.52 -0.96
CA TRP A 161 0.26 15.53 0.09
C TRP A 161 -0.45 16.79 -0.39
N ASP A 162 -0.36 17.12 -1.66
CA ASP A 162 -0.96 18.33 -2.24
C ASP A 162 -2.42 18.15 -2.68
N GLU A 163 -2.92 16.93 -2.62
CA GLU A 163 -4.32 16.63 -2.94
C GLU A 163 -5.26 16.71 -1.73
#